data_1525fe12abfface2a26a7a04f5c456ec
#
_entry.id   1525fe12abfface2a26a7a04f5c456ec
#
_cell.length_a   1.000
_cell.length_b   1.000
_cell.length_c   1.000
_cell.angle_alpha   90.00
_cell.angle_beta   90.00
_cell.angle_gamma   90.00
#
_symmetry.space_group_name_H-M   'P 1'
#
loop_
_entity.id
_entity.type
_entity.pdbx_description
1 polymer ?
#
loop_
_entity_poly.entity_id
_entity_poly.type
_entity_poly.pdbx_seq_one_letter_code
_entity_poly.pdbx_strand_id
1 'polypeptide(L)'
;MTQTVPVAPGTTRLTLLLPQWLPGNHGPRGPLAELVDLQFFAGSQKLTWKRDPVEVYAFHVDVPAGAKEVVAKFIHTSPLQSTEGRITMTQEMLNLQWEKMSLYPAGHYVRRIRVKPTVTLPQGWTPATALDGMSMSGNRVTWAETDYETLVDSPIFAGKYFRQWDLGGKTTLNVVADEPELLGARPENIAKLSALVEE
;
A
#
# COMPACT_ATOMS: atom_id res chain seq x y z
N MET A 1 -4.13 9.61 0.46
CA MET A 1 -2.82 9.09 0.94
C MET A 1 -1.94 10.25 1.42
N THR A 2 -1.10 10.02 2.41
CA THR A 2 -0.08 10.98 2.86
C THR A 2 1.19 10.19 3.12
N GLN A 3 2.30 10.65 2.55
CA GLN A 3 3.60 10.00 2.70
C GLN A 3 4.66 11.06 3.02
N THR A 4 5.43 10.83 4.08
CA THR A 4 6.56 11.68 4.46
C THR A 4 7.85 11.04 4.04
N VAL A 5 8.69 11.79 3.33
CA VAL A 5 10.00 11.34 2.83
C VAL A 5 11.08 12.24 3.40
N PRO A 6 11.99 11.72 4.24
CA PRO A 6 13.13 12.49 4.73
C PRO A 6 14.02 12.96 3.60
N VAL A 7 14.61 14.14 3.75
CA VAL A 7 15.51 14.74 2.75
C VAL A 7 16.87 15.03 3.39
N ALA A 8 17.94 14.63 2.70
CA ALA A 8 19.29 14.92 3.16
C ALA A 8 19.59 16.45 3.13
N PRO A 9 20.43 16.96 4.03
CA PRO A 9 20.84 18.37 4.00
C PRO A 9 21.46 18.74 2.65
N GLY A 10 21.06 19.89 2.12
CA GLY A 10 21.57 20.41 0.83
C GLY A 10 20.88 19.84 -0.40
N THR A 11 19.90 18.94 -0.25
CA THR A 11 19.08 18.48 -1.37
C THR A 11 18.26 19.64 -1.93
N THR A 12 18.40 19.92 -3.20
CA THR A 12 17.61 20.92 -3.93
C THR A 12 16.55 20.29 -4.83
N ARG A 13 16.67 18.98 -5.09
CA ARG A 13 15.73 18.23 -5.93
C ARG A 13 15.59 16.80 -5.41
N LEU A 14 14.36 16.36 -5.24
CA LEU A 14 14.01 14.99 -4.88
C LEU A 14 13.29 14.34 -6.06
N THR A 15 13.74 13.16 -6.48
CA THR A 15 13.03 12.34 -7.46
C THR A 15 12.34 11.20 -6.73
N LEU A 16 11.01 11.11 -6.87
CA LEU A 16 10.19 10.04 -6.33
C LEU A 16 9.67 9.18 -7.48
N LEU A 17 9.65 7.88 -7.28
CA LEU A 17 9.21 6.89 -8.25
C LEU A 17 7.92 6.21 -7.76
N LEU A 18 6.96 6.03 -8.67
CA LEU A 18 5.88 5.07 -8.48
C LEU A 18 6.41 3.68 -8.91
N PRO A 19 6.16 2.61 -8.16
CA PRO A 19 6.56 1.27 -8.57
C PRO A 19 6.08 0.91 -9.97
N GLN A 20 7.03 0.59 -10.83
CA GLN A 20 6.79 0.30 -12.25
C GLN A 20 6.81 -1.19 -12.52
N TRP A 21 7.82 -1.86 -11.98
CA TRP A 21 8.07 -3.29 -12.17
C TRP A 21 7.79 -4.03 -10.87
N LEU A 22 6.88 -4.99 -10.93
CA LEU A 22 6.50 -5.80 -9.80
C LEU A 22 6.81 -7.26 -10.11
N PRO A 23 7.20 -8.07 -9.12
CA PRO A 23 7.37 -9.50 -9.29
C PRO A 23 6.15 -10.16 -9.94
N GLY A 24 6.37 -11.06 -10.89
CA GLY A 24 5.31 -11.74 -11.62
C GLY A 24 4.64 -10.93 -12.74
N ASN A 25 5.04 -9.67 -12.96
CA ASN A 25 4.54 -8.87 -14.07
C ASN A 25 5.60 -8.77 -15.19
N HIS A 26 5.15 -8.89 -16.43
CA HIS A 26 6.01 -8.89 -17.62
C HIS A 26 6.06 -7.52 -18.34
N GLY A 27 5.72 -6.45 -17.63
CA GLY A 27 5.74 -5.10 -18.14
C GLY A 27 5.48 -4.06 -17.05
N PRO A 28 5.62 -2.76 -17.35
CA PRO A 28 5.29 -1.69 -16.43
C PRO A 28 3.78 -1.70 -16.13
N ARG A 29 3.42 -1.79 -14.85
CA ARG A 29 2.04 -1.94 -14.39
C ARG A 29 1.59 -0.88 -13.39
N GLY A 30 2.45 0.08 -13.06
CA GLY A 30 2.08 1.16 -12.15
C GLY A 30 0.85 1.94 -12.68
N PRO A 31 -0.26 2.03 -11.90
CA PRO A 31 -1.50 2.65 -12.37
C PRO A 31 -1.44 4.18 -12.24
N LEU A 32 -0.65 4.84 -13.06
CA LEU A 32 -0.50 6.31 -13.06
C LEU A 32 -1.82 7.07 -13.15
N ALA A 33 -2.80 6.54 -13.89
CA ALA A 33 -4.12 7.16 -14.05
C ALA A 33 -4.97 7.11 -12.77
N GLU A 34 -4.68 6.18 -11.86
CA GLU A 34 -5.38 6.02 -10.58
C GLU A 34 -4.80 6.93 -9.47
N LEU A 35 -3.65 7.59 -9.74
CA LEU A 35 -3.01 8.53 -8.82
C LEU A 35 -3.47 9.96 -9.15
N VAL A 36 -4.35 10.50 -8.31
CA VAL A 36 -5.07 11.76 -8.53
C VAL A 36 -4.68 12.81 -7.49
N ASP A 37 -4.68 14.08 -7.88
CA ASP A 37 -4.38 15.23 -7.03
C ASP A 37 -3.04 15.12 -6.28
N LEU A 38 -1.99 14.70 -6.98
CA LEU A 38 -0.65 14.61 -6.41
C LEU A 38 -0.10 16.00 -6.10
N GLN A 39 0.22 16.22 -4.82
CA GLN A 39 0.78 17.46 -4.31
C GLN A 39 1.93 17.16 -3.36
N PHE A 40 2.94 18.05 -3.36
CA PHE A 40 4.09 17.96 -2.47
C PHE A 40 4.22 19.19 -1.60
N PHE A 41 4.68 19.00 -0.37
CA PHE A 41 4.82 20.07 0.62
C PHE A 41 6.14 19.94 1.40
N ALA A 42 6.70 21.08 1.81
CA ALA A 42 7.71 21.18 2.88
C ALA A 42 7.11 22.08 3.97
N GLY A 43 6.75 21.50 5.12
CA GLY A 43 5.91 22.17 6.11
C GLY A 43 4.57 22.59 5.49
N SER A 44 4.26 23.89 5.53
CA SER A 44 3.05 24.47 4.92
C SER A 44 3.25 24.91 3.46
N GLN A 45 4.48 24.94 2.96
CA GLN A 45 4.78 25.39 1.60
C GLN A 45 4.46 24.28 0.59
N LYS A 46 3.58 24.59 -0.39
CA LYS A 46 3.36 23.73 -1.56
C LYS A 46 4.56 23.84 -2.50
N LEU A 47 5.08 22.68 -2.96
CA LEU A 47 6.26 22.59 -3.79
C LEU A 47 5.92 22.45 -5.27
N THR A 48 6.79 22.99 -6.12
CA THR A 48 6.76 22.76 -7.56
C THR A 48 7.29 21.38 -7.88
N TRP A 49 6.65 20.70 -8.80
CA TRP A 49 7.08 19.39 -9.27
C TRP A 49 6.73 19.17 -10.75
N LYS A 50 7.44 18.24 -11.37
CA LYS A 50 7.19 17.83 -12.76
C LYS A 50 7.29 16.31 -12.86
N ARG A 51 6.38 15.71 -13.63
CA ARG A 51 6.53 14.34 -14.07
C ARG A 51 7.58 14.29 -15.18
N ASP A 52 8.45 13.29 -15.18
CA ASP A 52 9.43 13.09 -16.25
C ASP A 52 8.70 12.72 -17.55
N PRO A 53 9.03 13.33 -18.68
CA PRO A 53 8.35 13.07 -19.96
C PRO A 53 8.76 11.74 -20.61
N VAL A 54 9.87 11.12 -20.19
CA VAL A 54 10.40 9.85 -20.72
C VAL A 54 10.19 8.74 -19.68
N GLU A 55 10.71 8.94 -18.46
CA GLU A 55 10.47 8.04 -17.32
C GLU A 55 9.17 8.47 -16.63
N VAL A 56 8.04 8.09 -17.21
CA VAL A 56 6.72 8.58 -16.78
C VAL A 56 6.33 8.22 -15.35
N TYR A 57 7.04 7.28 -14.71
CA TYR A 57 6.86 6.89 -13.32
C TYR A 57 7.68 7.75 -12.34
N ALA A 58 8.49 8.70 -12.85
CA ALA A 58 9.32 9.58 -12.03
C ALA A 58 8.69 10.96 -11.85
N PHE A 59 8.72 11.45 -10.62
CA PHE A 59 8.23 12.75 -10.19
C PHE A 59 9.39 13.56 -9.59
N HIS A 60 9.78 14.65 -10.24
CA HIS A 60 10.84 15.55 -9.80
C HIS A 60 10.24 16.68 -8.97
N VAL A 61 10.65 16.79 -7.72
CA VAL A 61 10.16 17.78 -6.75
C VAL A 61 11.27 18.76 -6.43
N ASP A 62 11.02 20.06 -6.57
CA ASP A 62 11.94 21.11 -6.16
C ASP A 62 11.90 21.26 -4.63
N VAL A 63 13.05 21.08 -3.97
CA VAL A 63 13.15 21.07 -2.53
C VAL A 63 13.74 22.41 -2.05
N PRO A 64 13.04 23.17 -1.18
CA PRO A 64 13.56 24.43 -0.67
C PRO A 64 14.72 24.20 0.30
N ALA A 65 15.62 25.17 0.35
CA ALA A 65 16.77 25.14 1.27
C ALA A 65 16.30 24.96 2.73
N GLY A 66 16.95 24.04 3.45
CA GLY A 66 16.66 23.77 4.86
C GLY A 66 15.47 22.84 5.11
N ALA A 67 14.78 22.38 4.08
CA ALA A 67 13.74 21.34 4.24
C ALA A 67 14.38 20.05 4.77
N LYS A 68 13.74 19.44 5.77
CA LYS A 68 14.16 18.15 6.35
C LYS A 68 13.36 16.97 5.81
N GLU A 69 12.19 17.25 5.23
CA GLU A 69 11.27 16.28 4.68
C GLU A 69 10.41 16.88 3.57
N VAL A 70 9.92 16.03 2.70
CA VAL A 70 8.89 16.33 1.73
C VAL A 70 7.68 15.43 2.03
N VAL A 71 6.50 16.04 2.09
CA VAL A 71 5.24 15.34 2.29
C VAL A 71 4.51 15.26 0.96
N ALA A 72 4.31 14.05 0.44
CA ALA A 72 3.43 13.78 -0.69
C ALA A 72 2.00 13.56 -0.20
N LYS A 73 1.02 14.19 -0.85
CA LYS A 73 -0.41 13.97 -0.64
C LYS A 73 -1.07 13.66 -1.98
N PHE A 74 -1.89 12.63 -2.03
CA PHE A 74 -2.60 12.23 -3.24
C PHE A 74 -3.80 11.35 -2.91
N ILE A 75 -4.65 11.15 -3.91
CA ILE A 75 -5.77 10.22 -3.87
C ILE A 75 -5.44 9.06 -4.80
N HIS A 76 -5.74 7.85 -4.39
CA HIS A 76 -5.77 6.67 -5.24
C HIS A 76 -7.22 6.29 -5.48
N THR A 77 -7.58 6.10 -6.75
CA THR A 77 -8.94 5.72 -7.16
C THR A 77 -9.00 4.24 -7.51
N SER A 78 -10.15 3.63 -7.29
CA SER A 78 -10.44 2.24 -7.70
C SER A 78 -11.56 2.24 -8.73
N PRO A 79 -11.51 1.39 -9.75
CA PRO A 79 -12.64 1.14 -10.64
C PRO A 79 -13.89 0.73 -9.85
N LEU A 80 -15.04 1.18 -10.30
CA LEU A 80 -16.35 0.79 -9.74
C LEU A 80 -16.97 -0.39 -10.48
N GLN A 81 -16.53 -0.63 -11.71
CA GLN A 81 -17.02 -1.72 -12.57
C GLN A 81 -15.85 -2.55 -13.11
N SER A 82 -16.07 -3.85 -13.23
CA SER A 82 -15.05 -4.78 -13.73
C SER A 82 -14.62 -4.51 -15.19
N THR A 83 -15.45 -3.83 -15.97
CA THR A 83 -15.14 -3.37 -17.34
C THR A 83 -14.10 -2.24 -17.38
N GLU A 84 -13.94 -1.51 -16.27
CA GLU A 84 -12.98 -0.41 -16.12
C GLU A 84 -11.65 -0.87 -15.51
N GLY A 85 -11.60 -2.08 -14.97
CA GLY A 85 -10.42 -2.65 -14.34
C GLY A 85 -10.76 -3.50 -13.12
N ARG A 86 -9.74 -3.88 -12.35
CA ARG A 86 -9.92 -4.65 -11.12
C ARG A 86 -10.48 -3.76 -10.01
N ILE A 87 -11.66 -4.09 -9.52
CA ILE A 87 -12.23 -3.47 -8.33
C ILE A 87 -11.38 -3.87 -7.12
N THR A 88 -10.84 -2.87 -6.43
CA THR A 88 -9.99 -3.08 -5.24
C THR A 88 -10.62 -2.57 -3.96
N MET A 89 -11.76 -1.87 -4.06
CA MET A 89 -12.48 -1.33 -2.92
C MET A 89 -13.98 -1.33 -3.20
N THR A 90 -14.75 -1.78 -2.22
CA THR A 90 -16.21 -1.69 -2.18
C THR A 90 -16.64 -0.90 -0.94
N GLN A 91 -17.94 -0.86 -0.64
CA GLN A 91 -18.42 -0.26 0.61
C GLN A 91 -18.11 -1.10 1.86
N GLU A 92 -17.82 -2.39 1.70
CA GLU A 92 -17.68 -3.34 2.80
C GLU A 92 -16.25 -3.91 2.94
N MET A 93 -15.40 -3.78 1.91
CA MET A 93 -14.02 -4.28 1.94
C MET A 93 -13.06 -3.51 1.02
N LEU A 94 -11.76 -3.66 1.30
CA LEU A 94 -10.71 -3.15 0.44
C LEU A 94 -9.54 -4.14 0.32
N ASN A 95 -8.86 -4.09 -0.83
CA ASN A 95 -7.55 -4.66 -1.08
C ASN A 95 -6.58 -3.50 -1.34
N LEU A 96 -5.87 -3.06 -0.29
CA LEU A 96 -4.88 -2.00 -0.38
C LEU A 96 -3.56 -2.60 -0.87
N GLN A 97 -3.13 -2.20 -2.05
CA GLN A 97 -1.87 -2.61 -2.67
C GLN A 97 -0.88 -1.44 -2.63
N TRP A 98 0.14 -1.53 -1.80
CA TRP A 98 1.09 -0.44 -1.54
C TRP A 98 1.84 0.01 -2.78
N GLU A 99 2.14 -0.90 -3.71
CA GLU A 99 2.80 -0.58 -4.97
C GLU A 99 2.00 0.37 -5.86
N LYS A 100 0.68 0.42 -5.68
CA LYS A 100 -0.19 1.31 -6.44
C LYS A 100 -0.34 2.70 -5.82
N MET A 101 -0.05 2.81 -4.53
CA MET A 101 -0.39 4.00 -3.76
C MET A 101 0.73 4.48 -2.82
N SER A 102 1.98 4.20 -3.21
CA SER A 102 3.15 4.73 -2.53
C SER A 102 4.23 5.15 -3.52
N LEU A 103 5.05 6.10 -3.12
CA LEU A 103 6.20 6.58 -3.89
C LEU A 103 7.48 6.26 -3.10
N TYR A 104 8.59 6.01 -3.81
CA TYR A 104 9.88 5.79 -3.16
C TYR A 104 10.97 6.67 -3.77
N PRO A 105 11.99 7.08 -3.00
CA PRO A 105 13.07 7.93 -3.49
C PRO A 105 13.97 7.18 -4.50
N ALA A 106 14.24 7.82 -5.63
CA ALA A 106 15.14 7.30 -6.65
C ALA A 106 16.58 7.19 -6.12
N GLY A 107 17.35 6.26 -6.69
CA GLY A 107 18.77 6.07 -6.36
C GLY A 107 19.01 5.25 -5.08
N HIS A 108 17.99 4.67 -4.50
CA HIS A 108 18.08 3.81 -3.32
C HIS A 108 17.68 2.37 -3.66
N TYR A 109 18.39 1.41 -3.07
CA TYR A 109 17.96 0.02 -3.12
C TYR A 109 16.75 -0.18 -2.19
N VAL A 110 15.64 -0.70 -2.70
CA VAL A 110 14.33 -0.70 -2.03
C VAL A 110 14.34 -1.39 -0.66
N ARG A 111 15.15 -2.44 -0.47
CA ARG A 111 15.35 -3.10 0.86
C ARG A 111 16.05 -2.23 1.89
N ARG A 112 16.64 -1.10 1.49
CA ARG A 112 17.29 -0.14 2.40
C ARG A 112 16.40 1.07 2.71
N ILE A 113 15.27 1.19 2.06
CA ILE A 113 14.29 2.26 2.34
C ILE A 113 13.41 1.80 3.49
N ARG A 114 13.59 2.40 4.67
CA ARG A 114 12.78 2.09 5.85
C ARG A 114 11.45 2.80 5.79
N VAL A 115 10.37 2.08 6.10
CA VAL A 115 9.00 2.60 6.05
C VAL A 115 8.21 2.18 7.30
N LYS A 116 7.34 3.06 7.74
CA LYS A 116 6.43 2.80 8.87
C LYS A 116 4.98 2.97 8.41
N PRO A 117 4.31 1.89 8.03
CA PRO A 117 2.96 1.95 7.48
C PRO A 117 1.91 2.23 8.55
N THR A 118 0.90 3.01 8.15
CA THR A 118 -0.26 3.32 8.98
C THR A 118 -1.47 3.46 8.08
N VAL A 119 -2.62 2.91 8.50
CA VAL A 119 -3.89 3.04 7.79
C VAL A 119 -4.98 3.42 8.79
N THR A 120 -5.88 4.31 8.37
CA THR A 120 -7.13 4.57 9.09
C THR A 120 -8.26 3.91 8.31
N LEU A 121 -8.88 2.91 8.91
CA LEU A 121 -9.96 2.13 8.30
C LEU A 121 -11.34 2.71 8.67
N PRO A 122 -12.40 2.38 7.95
CA PRO A 122 -13.75 2.58 8.44
C PRO A 122 -13.97 1.92 9.79
N GLN A 123 -14.90 2.45 10.58
CA GLN A 123 -15.22 1.91 11.89
C GLN A 123 -15.73 0.45 11.78
N GLY A 124 -15.19 -0.44 12.61
CA GLY A 124 -15.58 -1.84 12.64
C GLY A 124 -14.93 -2.75 11.59
N TRP A 125 -14.04 -2.22 10.77
CA TRP A 125 -13.29 -3.03 9.81
C TRP A 125 -12.08 -3.71 10.45
N THR A 126 -11.82 -4.94 10.03
CA THR A 126 -10.68 -5.75 10.47
C THR A 126 -9.66 -5.87 9.35
N PRO A 127 -8.38 -5.51 9.58
CA PRO A 127 -7.30 -5.69 8.61
C PRO A 127 -6.65 -7.07 8.71
N ALA A 128 -6.15 -7.55 7.58
CA ALA A 128 -5.25 -8.70 7.46
C ALA A 128 -4.12 -8.38 6.49
N THR A 129 -2.89 -8.72 6.86
CA THR A 129 -1.67 -8.49 6.07
C THR A 129 -0.55 -9.38 6.60
N ALA A 130 0.53 -9.52 5.83
CA ALA A 130 1.77 -10.17 6.26
C ALA A 130 2.71 -9.21 7.04
N LEU A 131 2.35 -7.93 7.20
CA LEU A 131 3.16 -6.99 7.99
C LEU A 131 3.13 -7.32 9.48
N ASP A 132 4.30 -7.26 10.11
CA ASP A 132 4.47 -7.54 11.54
C ASP A 132 4.11 -6.36 12.45
N GLY A 133 3.91 -6.67 13.74
CA GLY A 133 3.79 -5.68 14.81
C GLY A 133 2.55 -4.80 14.71
N MET A 134 1.43 -5.36 14.29
CA MET A 134 0.15 -4.66 14.21
C MET A 134 -0.29 -4.13 15.57
N SER A 135 -0.68 -2.86 15.61
CA SER A 135 -1.29 -2.20 16.76
C SER A 135 -2.46 -1.33 16.29
N MET A 136 -3.57 -1.40 17.01
CA MET A 136 -4.77 -0.63 16.72
C MET A 136 -5.10 0.36 17.85
N SER A 137 -5.43 1.59 17.47
CA SER A 137 -5.98 2.61 18.36
C SER A 137 -7.25 3.20 17.70
N GLY A 138 -8.39 2.78 18.20
CA GLY A 138 -9.67 3.01 17.49
C GLY A 138 -9.65 2.33 16.13
N ASN A 139 -9.86 3.10 15.07
CA ASN A 139 -9.81 2.63 13.69
C ASN A 139 -8.46 2.92 12.98
N ARG A 140 -7.48 3.43 13.71
CA ARG A 140 -6.11 3.65 13.21
C ARG A 140 -5.26 2.42 13.48
N VAL A 141 -4.70 1.84 12.42
CA VAL A 141 -3.85 0.66 12.46
C VAL A 141 -2.43 1.07 12.08
N THR A 142 -1.45 0.64 12.86
CA THR A 142 -0.02 0.84 12.60
C THR A 142 0.68 -0.50 12.64
N TRP A 143 1.78 -0.62 11.90
CA TRP A 143 2.65 -1.80 11.90
C TRP A 143 4.07 -1.42 12.31
N ALA A 144 4.88 -2.42 12.59
CA ALA A 144 6.31 -2.25 12.82
C ALA A 144 6.98 -1.60 11.60
N GLU A 145 8.12 -0.97 11.82
CA GLU A 145 8.95 -0.47 10.72
C GLU A 145 9.46 -1.66 9.89
N THR A 146 9.37 -1.55 8.58
CA THR A 146 9.85 -2.56 7.63
C THR A 146 10.64 -1.90 6.49
N ASP A 147 11.11 -2.65 5.51
CA ASP A 147 11.65 -2.10 4.28
C ASP A 147 10.58 -1.97 3.19
N TYR A 148 10.89 -1.17 2.16
CA TYR A 148 9.92 -0.86 1.11
C TYR A 148 9.55 -2.08 0.24
N GLU A 149 10.48 -3.02 0.01
CA GLU A 149 10.18 -4.25 -0.74
C GLU A 149 9.18 -5.12 0.02
N THR A 150 9.44 -5.36 1.31
CA THR A 150 8.49 -6.07 2.19
C THR A 150 7.13 -5.37 2.26
N LEU A 151 7.11 -4.02 2.31
CA LEU A 151 5.87 -3.26 2.30
C LEU A 151 5.03 -3.55 1.05
N VAL A 152 5.63 -3.44 -0.15
CA VAL A 152 4.88 -3.61 -1.40
C VAL A 152 4.45 -5.05 -1.65
N ASP A 153 5.15 -6.02 -1.06
CA ASP A 153 4.79 -7.45 -1.10
C ASP A 153 3.79 -7.85 0.00
N SER A 154 3.37 -6.91 0.83
CA SER A 154 2.44 -7.16 1.94
C SER A 154 1.16 -6.33 1.79
N PRO A 155 0.27 -6.65 0.83
CA PRO A 155 -1.00 -5.96 0.68
C PRO A 155 -1.85 -6.08 1.95
N ILE A 156 -2.76 -5.14 2.15
CA ILE A 156 -3.74 -5.20 3.23
C ILE A 156 -5.09 -5.54 2.65
N PHE A 157 -5.67 -6.64 3.11
CA PHE A 157 -7.09 -6.89 2.97
C PHE A 157 -7.79 -6.41 4.24
N ALA A 158 -8.82 -5.60 4.11
CA ALA A 158 -9.60 -5.15 5.26
C ALA A 158 -11.08 -5.11 4.91
N GLY A 159 -11.93 -5.41 5.86
CA GLY A 159 -13.37 -5.40 5.63
C GLY A 159 -14.18 -5.47 6.92
N LYS A 160 -15.44 -5.16 6.75
CA LYS A 160 -16.46 -5.26 7.80
C LYS A 160 -16.79 -6.72 8.12
N TYR A 161 -16.86 -7.56 7.09
CA TYR A 161 -17.09 -8.98 7.21
C TYR A 161 -15.75 -9.70 7.05
N PHE A 162 -15.27 -10.28 8.15
CA PHE A 162 -13.95 -10.88 8.25
C PHE A 162 -14.04 -12.24 8.93
N ARG A 163 -13.28 -13.19 8.44
CA ARG A 163 -13.09 -14.50 9.08
C ARG A 163 -11.67 -14.98 8.93
N GLN A 164 -11.22 -15.70 9.94
CA GLN A 164 -9.86 -16.24 10.01
C GLN A 164 -9.91 -17.74 10.34
N TRP A 165 -8.99 -18.50 9.74
CA TRP A 165 -8.74 -19.90 10.08
C TRP A 165 -7.22 -20.09 10.29
N ASP A 166 -6.88 -20.78 11.36
CA ASP A 166 -5.53 -21.30 11.55
C ASP A 166 -5.38 -22.57 10.70
N LEU A 167 -4.39 -22.58 9.80
CA LEU A 167 -4.09 -23.72 8.94
C LEU A 167 -2.93 -24.58 9.46
N GLY A 168 -2.36 -24.27 10.62
CA GLY A 168 -1.15 -24.89 11.13
C GLY A 168 0.14 -24.23 10.56
N GLY A 169 1.31 -24.71 10.99
CA GLY A 169 2.60 -24.25 10.44
C GLY A 169 2.86 -22.74 10.54
N LYS A 170 2.21 -22.01 11.46
CA LYS A 170 2.19 -20.54 11.57
C LYS A 170 1.49 -19.85 10.39
N THR A 171 0.67 -20.55 9.63
CA THR A 171 -0.07 -20.03 8.49
C THR A 171 -1.53 -19.77 8.86
N THR A 172 -2.01 -18.60 8.51
CA THR A 172 -3.38 -18.18 8.77
C THR A 172 -4.07 -17.79 7.47
N LEU A 173 -5.24 -18.36 7.22
CA LEU A 173 -6.12 -17.93 6.14
C LEU A 173 -7.01 -16.81 6.63
N ASN A 174 -6.89 -15.63 6.02
CA ASN A 174 -7.75 -14.48 6.27
C ASN A 174 -8.68 -14.26 5.07
N VAL A 175 -9.95 -14.09 5.32
CA VAL A 175 -10.97 -13.85 4.29
C VAL A 175 -11.79 -12.63 4.65
N VAL A 176 -11.96 -11.74 3.68
CA VAL A 176 -12.91 -10.62 3.72
C VAL A 176 -13.93 -10.79 2.61
N ALA A 177 -15.13 -10.31 2.82
CA ALA A 177 -16.23 -10.44 1.88
C ALA A 177 -17.15 -9.21 1.92
N ASP A 178 -17.93 -9.01 0.85
CA ASP A 178 -18.95 -7.96 0.79
C ASP A 178 -20.19 -8.28 1.62
N GLU A 179 -20.44 -9.58 1.91
CA GLU A 179 -21.58 -10.06 2.66
C GLU A 179 -21.15 -11.15 3.66
N PRO A 180 -21.76 -11.25 4.85
CA PRO A 180 -21.36 -12.21 5.87
C PRO A 180 -21.59 -13.67 5.44
N GLU A 181 -22.57 -13.93 4.58
CA GLU A 181 -22.88 -15.26 4.03
C GLU A 181 -21.74 -15.83 3.19
N LEU A 182 -20.93 -14.95 2.56
CA LEU A 182 -19.78 -15.33 1.75
C LEU A 182 -18.55 -15.76 2.57
N LEU A 183 -18.58 -15.56 3.89
CA LEU A 183 -17.51 -16.00 4.79
C LEU A 183 -17.59 -17.50 5.15
N GLY A 184 -18.60 -18.20 4.64
CA GLY A 184 -18.77 -19.64 4.87
C GLY A 184 -17.69 -20.46 4.14
N ALA A 185 -17.04 -21.37 4.85
CA ALA A 185 -16.18 -22.37 4.23
C ALA A 185 -16.57 -23.77 4.69
N ARG A 186 -16.58 -24.72 3.76
CA ARG A 186 -16.83 -26.12 4.11
C ARG A 186 -15.62 -26.69 4.85
N PRO A 187 -15.82 -27.45 5.95
CA PRO A 187 -14.71 -27.97 6.75
C PRO A 187 -13.68 -28.77 5.92
N GLU A 188 -14.13 -29.54 4.92
CA GLU A 188 -13.27 -30.31 4.06
C GLU A 188 -12.34 -29.44 3.18
N ASN A 189 -12.74 -28.21 2.84
CA ASN A 189 -11.88 -27.28 2.10
C ASN A 189 -10.80 -26.68 3.02
N ILE A 190 -11.14 -26.36 4.25
CA ILE A 190 -10.14 -25.90 5.24
C ILE A 190 -9.15 -27.02 5.54
N ALA A 191 -9.61 -28.27 5.72
CA ALA A 191 -8.72 -29.41 5.96
C ALA A 191 -7.74 -29.64 4.80
N LYS A 192 -8.18 -29.50 3.55
CA LYS A 192 -7.29 -29.56 2.38
C LYS A 192 -6.24 -28.47 2.37
N LEU A 193 -6.62 -27.23 2.74
CA LEU A 193 -5.66 -26.12 2.81
C LEU A 193 -4.64 -26.33 3.95
N SER A 194 -5.09 -26.84 5.11
CA SER A 194 -4.19 -27.20 6.21
C SER A 194 -3.19 -28.27 5.79
N ALA A 195 -3.64 -29.32 5.08
CA ALA A 195 -2.75 -30.36 4.59
C ALA A 195 -1.67 -29.84 3.64
N LEU A 196 -1.97 -28.84 2.80
CA LEU A 196 -1.00 -28.20 1.90
C LEU A 196 0.06 -27.37 2.65
N VAL A 197 -0.23 -26.93 3.87
CA VAL A 197 0.73 -26.16 4.70
C VAL A 197 1.69 -27.09 5.45
N GLU A 198 1.28 -28.34 5.69
CA GLU A 198 2.08 -29.37 6.39
C GLU A 198 3.06 -30.12 5.47
N GLU A 199 2.89 -30.06 4.12
CA GLU A 199 3.79 -30.60 3.11
C GLU A 199 5.05 -29.73 2.91
#